data_c0e6f2768fbd416bd85334e28bc895a9
#
_entry.id   c0e6f2768fbd416bd85334e28bc895a9
#
_cell.length_a   1.000
_cell.length_b   1.000
_cell.length_c   1.000
_cell.angle_alpha   90.00
_cell.angle_beta   90.00
_cell.angle_gamma   90.00
#
_symmetry.space_group_name_H-M   'P 1'
#
loop_
_entity.id
_entity.type
_entity.pdbx_description
1 polymer ?
#
loop_
_entity_poly.entity_id
_entity_poly.type
_entity_poly.pdbx_seq_one_letter_code
_entity_poly.pdbx_strand_id
1 'polypeptide(L)'
;MSRAKNIAKSLLGTEAVRLNVKEPFTFVSGIKSPIYCDNRKMIGFPKERQVVVDAFIEVLKDKEFDIVAGTATAGIPWAAFIAQEMNVPMAYIRGEKKAHGAGRQIEGAEFSGKKVIIIEELISTGGSSIKAV
;
A
#
# COMPACT_ATOMS: atom_id res chain seq x y z
N MET A 1 15.65 0.55 17.93
CA MET A 1 15.84 1.20 16.59
C MET A 1 14.54 1.90 16.23
N SER A 2 14.56 3.06 15.59
CA SER A 2 13.29 3.74 15.25
C SER A 2 12.51 2.97 14.16
N ARG A 3 11.18 3.10 14.16
CA ARG A 3 10.28 2.52 13.15
C ARG A 3 10.77 2.75 11.71
N ALA A 4 11.13 4.00 11.40
CA ALA A 4 11.65 4.35 10.07
C ALA A 4 12.92 3.58 9.69
N LYS A 5 13.85 3.39 10.64
CA LYS A 5 15.07 2.62 10.39
C LYS A 5 14.78 1.14 10.15
N ASN A 6 13.84 0.56 10.89
CA ASN A 6 13.44 -0.84 10.70
C ASN A 6 12.82 -1.07 9.31
N ILE A 7 11.90 -0.17 8.90
CA ILE A 7 11.29 -0.22 7.56
C ILE A 7 12.37 -0.06 6.47
N ALA A 8 13.24 0.94 6.59
CA ALA A 8 14.31 1.17 5.60
C ALA A 8 15.24 -0.04 5.47
N LYS A 9 15.61 -0.67 6.59
CA LYS A 9 16.42 -1.90 6.60
C LYS A 9 15.70 -3.06 5.89
N SER A 10 14.40 -3.22 6.13
CA SER A 10 13.59 -4.25 5.46
C SER A 10 13.48 -4.01 3.96
N LEU A 11 13.23 -2.76 3.54
CA LEU A 11 13.15 -2.38 2.12
C LEU A 11 14.47 -2.63 1.36
N LEU A 12 15.60 -2.28 1.96
CA LEU A 12 16.91 -2.50 1.36
C LEU A 12 17.30 -3.99 1.38
N GLY A 13 17.05 -4.69 2.49
CA GLY A 13 17.38 -6.11 2.65
C GLY A 13 16.62 -7.04 1.69
N THR A 14 15.40 -6.68 1.31
CA THR A 14 14.59 -7.41 0.32
C THR A 14 14.81 -6.92 -1.11
N GLU A 15 15.65 -5.91 -1.30
CA GLU A 15 15.81 -5.20 -2.59
C GLU A 15 14.49 -4.62 -3.14
N ALA A 16 13.52 -4.36 -2.28
CA ALA A 16 12.31 -3.61 -2.63
C ALA A 16 12.67 -2.16 -2.98
N VAL A 17 13.70 -1.63 -2.31
CA VAL A 17 14.35 -0.37 -2.69
C VAL A 17 15.77 -0.68 -3.13
N ARG A 18 16.15 -0.21 -4.31
CA ARG A 18 17.49 -0.32 -4.88
C ARG A 18 18.06 1.06 -5.17
N LEU A 19 19.34 1.22 -4.93
CA LEU A 19 20.08 2.45 -5.17
C LEU A 19 21.16 2.19 -6.21
N ASN A 20 21.20 3.00 -7.26
CA ASN A 20 22.28 3.01 -8.23
C ASN A 20 22.55 4.43 -8.71
N VAL A 21 23.55 5.05 -8.12
CA VAL A 21 23.96 6.45 -8.43
C VAL A 21 24.75 6.53 -9.72
N LYS A 22 25.56 5.47 -10.00
CA LYS A 22 26.43 5.46 -11.19
C LYS A 22 25.65 5.22 -12.47
N GLU A 23 24.69 4.31 -12.42
CA GLU A 23 23.81 3.95 -13.53
C GLU A 23 22.35 4.07 -13.10
N PRO A 24 21.76 5.29 -13.13
CA PRO A 24 20.40 5.51 -12.67
C PRO A 24 19.36 4.69 -13.44
N PHE A 25 18.32 4.27 -12.72
CA PHE A 25 17.16 3.59 -13.32
C PHE A 25 16.40 4.56 -14.22
N THR A 26 15.91 4.09 -15.37
CA THR A 26 15.00 4.84 -16.23
C THR A 26 13.58 4.33 -16.01
N PHE A 27 12.69 5.21 -15.54
CA PHE A 27 11.27 4.89 -15.37
C PHE A 27 10.55 4.85 -16.71
N VAL A 28 9.34 4.28 -16.74
CA VAL A 28 8.49 4.25 -17.96
C VAL A 28 8.20 5.66 -18.49
N SER A 29 8.14 6.65 -17.59
CA SER A 29 8.01 8.08 -17.95
C SER A 29 9.25 8.69 -18.62
N GLY A 30 10.37 7.95 -18.72
CA GLY A 30 11.66 8.44 -19.19
C GLY A 30 12.50 9.16 -18.13
N ILE A 31 11.98 9.38 -16.93
CA ILE A 31 12.72 10.01 -15.83
C ILE A 31 13.82 9.07 -15.34
N LYS A 32 15.04 9.61 -15.19
CA LYS A 32 16.17 8.91 -14.57
C LYS A 32 16.18 9.16 -13.06
N SER A 33 16.29 8.10 -12.28
CA SER A 33 16.34 8.15 -10.82
C SER A 33 17.42 7.22 -10.28
N PRO A 34 18.22 7.66 -9.30
CA PRO A 34 19.15 6.77 -8.61
C PRO A 34 18.45 5.78 -7.68
N ILE A 35 17.14 5.91 -7.47
CA ILE A 35 16.31 5.05 -6.61
C ILE A 35 15.26 4.35 -7.45
N TYR A 36 15.11 3.05 -7.23
CA TYR A 36 14.00 2.25 -7.74
C TYR A 36 13.27 1.62 -6.55
N CYS A 37 11.94 1.74 -6.54
CA CYS A 37 11.09 1.21 -5.48
C CYS A 37 10.05 0.24 -6.06
N ASP A 38 10.05 -1.01 -5.56
CA ASP A 38 9.02 -2.01 -5.83
C ASP A 38 8.62 -2.70 -4.51
N ASN A 39 7.73 -2.06 -3.77
CA ASN A 39 7.28 -2.51 -2.46
C ASN A 39 6.52 -3.84 -2.51
N ARG A 40 6.03 -4.26 -3.68
CA ARG A 40 5.35 -5.55 -3.89
C ARG A 40 6.28 -6.73 -3.58
N LYS A 41 7.60 -6.56 -3.75
CA LYS A 41 8.59 -7.59 -3.36
C LYS A 41 8.49 -7.99 -1.89
N MET A 42 8.15 -7.02 -1.01
CA MET A 42 8.01 -7.25 0.43
C MET A 42 6.96 -8.30 0.77
N ILE A 43 5.94 -8.47 -0.07
CA ILE A 43 4.86 -9.46 0.13
C ILE A 43 5.41 -10.87 0.26
N GLY A 44 6.49 -11.19 -0.49
CA GLY A 44 7.15 -12.49 -0.50
C GLY A 44 8.06 -12.76 0.72
N PHE A 45 8.27 -11.78 1.60
CA PHE A 45 9.18 -11.88 2.75
C PHE A 45 8.40 -11.74 4.06
N PRO A 46 7.93 -12.84 4.69
CA PRO A 46 7.03 -12.77 5.84
C PRO A 46 7.53 -11.93 7.01
N LYS A 47 8.81 -12.01 7.35
CA LYS A 47 9.41 -11.26 8.47
C LYS A 47 9.44 -9.76 8.19
N GLU A 48 9.93 -9.37 7.02
CA GLU A 48 10.06 -7.98 6.59
C GLU A 48 8.69 -7.36 6.33
N ARG A 49 7.76 -8.13 5.77
CA ARG A 49 6.35 -7.76 5.62
C ARG A 49 5.72 -7.44 6.96
N GLN A 50 5.95 -8.28 7.99
CA GLN A 50 5.40 -8.05 9.33
C GLN A 50 5.93 -6.74 9.94
N VAL A 51 7.20 -6.40 9.74
CA VAL A 51 7.75 -5.10 10.18
C VAL A 51 6.96 -3.92 9.61
N VAL A 52 6.55 -4.01 8.34
CA VAL A 52 5.74 -2.95 7.71
C VAL A 52 4.31 -2.95 8.23
N VAL A 53 3.69 -4.13 8.38
CA VAL A 53 2.33 -4.26 8.93
C VAL A 53 2.28 -3.70 10.34
N ASP A 54 3.21 -4.07 11.22
CA ASP A 54 3.30 -3.55 12.60
C ASP A 54 3.44 -2.03 12.62
N ALA A 55 4.20 -1.46 11.68
CA ALA A 55 4.36 -0.03 11.57
C ALA A 55 3.06 0.68 11.14
N PHE A 56 2.27 0.08 10.25
CA PHE A 56 0.93 0.59 9.92
C PHE A 56 0.01 0.52 11.13
N ILE A 57 -0.03 -0.60 11.84
CA ILE A 57 -0.87 -0.79 13.03
C ILE A 57 -0.52 0.25 14.09
N GLU A 58 0.77 0.49 14.34
CA GLU A 58 1.22 1.51 15.28
C GLU A 58 0.71 2.93 14.92
N VAL A 59 0.63 3.26 13.63
CA VAL A 59 0.09 4.54 13.16
C VAL A 59 -1.43 4.60 13.26
N LEU A 60 -2.10 3.47 13.07
CA LEU A 60 -3.56 3.37 12.97
C LEU A 60 -4.26 3.16 14.31
N LYS A 61 -3.58 2.61 15.32
CA LYS A 61 -4.19 2.25 16.62
C LYS A 61 -4.94 3.37 17.34
N ASP A 62 -4.51 4.63 17.13
CA ASP A 62 -5.10 5.80 17.75
C ASP A 62 -6.05 6.56 16.79
N LYS A 63 -6.40 5.96 15.65
CA LYS A 63 -7.31 6.55 14.68
C LYS A 63 -8.67 5.87 14.71
N GLU A 64 -9.71 6.67 14.57
CA GLU A 64 -11.08 6.18 14.47
C GLU A 64 -11.43 5.88 13.01
N PHE A 65 -11.70 4.62 12.71
CA PHE A 65 -12.19 4.19 11.40
C PHE A 65 -12.97 2.86 11.55
N ASP A 66 -13.80 2.58 10.55
CA ASP A 66 -14.62 1.37 10.50
C ASP A 66 -14.07 0.33 9.53
N ILE A 67 -13.38 0.78 8.47
CA ILE A 67 -12.98 -0.07 7.34
C ILE A 67 -11.55 0.29 6.92
N VAL A 68 -10.77 -0.73 6.57
CA VAL A 68 -9.49 -0.59 5.89
C VAL A 68 -9.68 -0.93 4.41
N ALA A 69 -9.33 -0.02 3.52
CA ALA A 69 -9.46 -0.21 2.08
C ALA A 69 -8.11 -0.09 1.37
N GLY A 70 -7.81 -1.01 0.47
CA GLY A 70 -6.59 -0.97 -0.36
C GLY A 70 -6.87 -0.44 -1.75
N THR A 71 -5.97 0.39 -2.29
CA THR A 71 -6.03 0.76 -3.70
C THR A 71 -5.56 -0.41 -4.56
N ALA A 72 -6.36 -0.80 -5.55
CA ALA A 72 -5.97 -1.84 -6.48
C ALA A 72 -4.84 -1.33 -7.40
N THR A 73 -3.81 -2.15 -7.63
CA THR A 73 -3.68 -3.55 -7.19
C THR A 73 -2.74 -3.66 -5.99
N ALA A 74 -1.72 -2.85 -5.90
CA ALA A 74 -0.60 -3.01 -4.97
C ALA A 74 -0.98 -2.72 -3.50
N GLY A 75 -2.00 -1.89 -3.24
CA GLY A 75 -2.49 -1.62 -1.90
C GLY A 75 -3.35 -2.74 -1.29
N ILE A 76 -3.90 -3.63 -2.12
CA ILE A 76 -4.79 -4.71 -1.65
C ILE A 76 -4.13 -5.63 -0.62
N PRO A 77 -2.93 -6.19 -0.87
CA PRO A 77 -2.31 -7.09 0.09
C PRO A 77 -2.03 -6.41 1.44
N TRP A 78 -1.58 -5.18 1.42
CA TRP A 78 -1.28 -4.42 2.65
C TRP A 78 -2.54 -4.15 3.47
N ALA A 79 -3.62 -3.72 2.81
CA ALA A 79 -4.92 -3.55 3.47
C ALA A 79 -5.43 -4.87 4.07
N ALA A 80 -5.26 -6.00 3.37
CA ALA A 80 -5.66 -7.31 3.86
C ALA A 80 -4.89 -7.73 5.11
N PHE A 81 -3.57 -7.56 5.13
CA PHE A 81 -2.76 -7.88 6.32
C PHE A 81 -3.12 -7.00 7.51
N ILE A 82 -3.30 -5.70 7.29
CA ILE A 82 -3.67 -4.74 8.34
C ILE A 82 -5.06 -5.08 8.89
N ALA A 83 -6.04 -5.30 8.01
CA ALA A 83 -7.41 -5.60 8.41
C ALA A 83 -7.49 -6.91 9.20
N GLN A 84 -6.72 -7.94 8.80
CA GLN A 84 -6.63 -9.21 9.51
C GLN A 84 -6.06 -9.03 10.92
N GLU A 85 -4.93 -8.33 11.06
CA GLU A 85 -4.29 -8.09 12.35
C GLU A 85 -5.13 -7.22 13.29
N MET A 86 -5.83 -6.22 12.75
CA MET A 86 -6.68 -5.32 13.54
C MET A 86 -8.10 -5.86 13.73
N ASN A 87 -8.44 -6.99 13.09
CA ASN A 87 -9.78 -7.60 13.11
C ASN A 87 -10.89 -6.62 12.71
N VAL A 88 -10.69 -5.90 11.60
CA VAL A 88 -11.63 -4.91 11.05
C VAL A 88 -12.07 -5.29 9.64
N PRO A 89 -13.26 -4.82 9.20
CA PRO A 89 -13.71 -5.02 7.82
C PRO A 89 -12.72 -4.48 6.79
N MET A 90 -12.62 -5.18 5.66
CA MET A 90 -11.73 -4.83 4.55
C MET A 90 -12.51 -4.63 3.25
N ALA A 91 -12.02 -3.70 2.44
CA ALA A 91 -12.44 -3.50 1.06
C ALA A 91 -11.24 -3.19 0.17
N TYR A 92 -11.45 -3.14 -1.14
CA TYR A 92 -10.48 -2.56 -2.06
C TYR A 92 -11.15 -1.72 -3.14
N ILE A 93 -10.42 -0.71 -3.61
CA ILE A 93 -10.89 0.29 -4.57
C ILE A 93 -10.21 0.03 -5.90
N ARG A 94 -10.99 -0.21 -6.95
CA ARG A 94 -10.50 -0.43 -8.31
C ARG A 94 -10.20 0.90 -8.99
N GLY A 95 -9.14 0.94 -9.82
CA GLY A 95 -8.79 2.14 -10.59
C GLY A 95 -9.83 2.51 -11.64
N GLU A 96 -10.56 1.50 -12.17
CA GLU A 96 -11.61 1.68 -13.19
C GLU A 96 -12.83 0.85 -12.84
N LYS A 97 -14.02 1.35 -13.25
CA LYS A 97 -15.27 0.59 -13.16
C LYS A 97 -15.21 -0.60 -14.11
N LYS A 98 -15.78 -1.75 -13.70
CA LYS A 98 -15.95 -2.89 -14.60
C LYS A 98 -16.83 -2.47 -15.79
N ALA A 99 -16.38 -2.79 -17.01
CA ALA A 99 -17.17 -2.59 -18.22
C ALA A 99 -18.42 -3.48 -18.26
N HIS A 100 -18.41 -4.62 -17.53
CA HIS A 100 -19.49 -5.59 -17.42
C HIS A 100 -19.75 -5.98 -15.97
N GLY A 101 -21.02 -6.20 -15.60
CA GLY A 101 -21.47 -6.55 -14.26
C GLY A 101 -22.00 -5.35 -13.47
N ALA A 102 -22.04 -5.43 -12.13
CA ALA A 102 -22.61 -4.39 -11.26
C ALA A 102 -21.91 -3.03 -11.28
N GLY A 103 -20.87 -2.85 -12.10
CA GLY A 103 -20.13 -1.58 -12.27
C GLY A 103 -19.48 -1.04 -10.99
N ARG A 104 -19.34 -1.87 -9.95
CA ARG A 104 -18.80 -1.46 -8.66
C ARG A 104 -17.32 -1.13 -8.78
N GLN A 105 -16.95 0.02 -8.22
CA GLN A 105 -15.55 0.42 -8.08
C GLN A 105 -14.97 -0.08 -6.76
N ILE A 106 -15.81 -0.33 -5.76
CA ILE A 106 -15.45 -0.81 -4.43
C ILE A 106 -15.91 -2.26 -4.30
N GLU A 107 -15.04 -3.11 -3.80
CA GLU A 107 -15.31 -4.52 -3.54
C GLU A 107 -15.03 -4.84 -2.07
N GLY A 108 -15.87 -5.65 -1.44
CA GLY A 108 -15.79 -6.02 -0.04
C GLY A 108 -16.77 -5.26 0.83
N ALA A 109 -16.32 -4.63 1.91
CA ALA A 109 -17.18 -3.91 2.85
C ALA A 109 -17.84 -2.67 2.22
N GLU A 110 -19.07 -2.38 2.62
CA GLU A 110 -19.83 -1.21 2.18
C GLU A 110 -19.39 0.07 2.88
N PHE A 111 -19.20 1.17 2.12
CA PHE A 111 -18.64 2.45 2.63
C PHE A 111 -19.71 3.40 3.20
N SER A 112 -20.99 3.19 2.87
CA SER A 112 -22.04 4.15 3.24
C SER A 112 -22.10 4.43 4.75
N GLY A 113 -21.91 5.70 5.13
CA GLY A 113 -21.90 6.13 6.52
C GLY A 113 -20.70 5.66 7.35
N LYS A 114 -19.65 5.15 6.71
CA LYS A 114 -18.46 4.60 7.38
C LYS A 114 -17.23 5.49 7.22
N LYS A 115 -16.40 5.50 8.24
CA LYS A 115 -15.04 6.07 8.19
C LYS A 115 -14.11 5.04 7.59
N VAL A 116 -13.47 5.36 6.46
CA VAL A 116 -12.60 4.44 5.72
C VAL A 116 -11.16 4.95 5.75
N ILE A 117 -10.23 4.07 6.11
CA ILE A 117 -8.80 4.32 5.93
C ILE A 117 -8.37 3.69 4.61
N ILE A 118 -7.76 4.49 3.74
CA ILE A 118 -7.23 4.04 2.46
C ILE A 118 -5.74 3.74 2.60
N ILE A 119 -5.35 2.54 2.21
CA ILE A 119 -3.96 2.06 2.20
C ILE A 119 -3.44 2.10 0.76
N GLU A 120 -2.38 2.85 0.57
CA GLU A 120 -1.63 2.93 -0.69
C GLU A 120 -0.20 2.45 -0.45
N GLU A 121 0.34 1.74 -1.41
CA GLU A 121 1.68 1.12 -1.31
C GLU A 121 2.79 2.12 -1.68
N LEU A 122 2.55 2.98 -2.65
CA LEU A 122 3.50 3.97 -3.13
C LEU A 122 2.75 5.19 -3.69
N ILE A 123 3.06 6.36 -3.18
CA ILE A 123 2.54 7.62 -3.69
C ILE A 123 3.65 8.37 -4.42
N SER A 124 3.46 8.62 -5.72
CA SER A 124 4.33 9.49 -6.52
C SER A 124 3.64 10.82 -6.82
N THR A 125 2.79 10.85 -7.83
CA THR A 125 1.98 12.05 -8.18
C THR A 125 0.66 12.14 -7.41
N GLY A 126 0.29 11.08 -6.69
CA GLY A 126 -0.96 11.01 -5.94
C GLY A 126 -2.20 10.67 -6.76
N GLY A 127 -2.06 10.42 -8.07
CA GLY A 127 -3.21 10.22 -8.95
C GLY A 127 -4.11 9.03 -8.56
N SER A 128 -3.53 7.91 -8.13
CA SER A 128 -4.31 6.75 -7.64
C SER A 128 -5.03 7.06 -6.35
N SER A 129 -4.36 7.73 -5.41
CA SER A 129 -4.93 8.10 -4.12
C SER A 129 -6.08 9.11 -4.27
N ILE A 130 -5.93 10.13 -5.14
CA ILE A 130 -6.97 11.12 -5.42
C ILE A 130 -8.21 10.47 -6.05
N LYS A 131 -8.03 9.48 -6.93
CA LYS A 131 -9.16 8.76 -7.53
C LYS A 131 -9.88 7.82 -6.54
N ALA A 132 -9.21 7.43 -5.47
CA ALA A 132 -9.77 6.54 -4.44
C ALA A 132 -10.60 7.28 -3.39
N VAL A 133 -10.41 8.58 -3.23
CA VAL A 133 -11.16 9.48 -2.33
C VAL A 133 -12.37 10.08 -3.04
#